data_49c02ad43035dbe278c7054a746843f7
#
_entry.id   49c02ad43035dbe278c7054a746843f7
#
_cell.length_a   1.000
_cell.length_b   1.000
_cell.length_c   1.000
_cell.angle_alpha   90.00
_cell.angle_beta   90.00
_cell.angle_gamma   90.00
#
_symmetry.space_group_name_H-M   'P 1'
#
loop_
_entity.id
_entity.type
_entity.pdbx_description
1 polymer ?
#
loop_
_entity_poly.entity_id
_entity_poly.type
_entity_poly.pdbx_seq_one_letter_code
_entity_poly.pdbx_strand_id
1 'polypeptide(L)'
;RRREKPLAPQSTSMPFLVEGRDVILVDDVLFTGRTIRAGLDALLAHGRPNSVKLLVLVDRRFQRELPIEPQFIGKSIDSIDWQYVKVEWNESKENCRVMLLNEKPE
;
A
#
# COMPACT_ATOMS: atom_id res chain seq x y z
N ARG A 1 7.22 9.11 -2.18
CA ARG A 1 7.25 7.84 -2.51
C ARG A 1 7.29 7.70 -3.94
N ARG A 2 7.87 6.78 -4.37
CA ARG A 2 8.12 6.68 -5.62
C ARG A 2 7.37 5.70 -6.30
N ARG A 3 6.22 5.42 -6.06
CA ARG A 3 5.53 4.52 -6.84
C ARG A 3 5.65 4.92 -8.23
N GLU A 4 6.19 4.10 -8.98
CA GLU A 4 6.42 4.36 -10.27
C GLU A 4 5.25 4.55 -11.04
N LYS A 5 4.20 3.86 -10.88
CA LYS A 5 3.11 4.04 -11.67
C LYS A 5 1.93 4.07 -10.85
N PRO A 6 1.11 5.12 -10.88
CA PRO A 6 -0.08 5.17 -10.08
C PRO A 6 -1.05 4.13 -10.53
N LEU A 7 -1.93 3.73 -9.64
CA LEU A 7 -2.92 2.81 -9.98
C LEU A 7 -4.08 3.54 -10.54
N ALA A 8 -4.24 3.56 -11.80
CA ALA A 8 -5.38 4.17 -12.43
C ALA A 8 -6.27 3.05 -12.88
N PRO A 9 -7.55 3.04 -12.54
CA PRO A 9 -8.39 1.91 -12.86
C PRO A 9 -8.42 1.57 -14.33
N GLN A 10 -8.41 2.58 -15.17
CA GLN A 10 -8.52 2.31 -16.58
C GLN A 10 -7.23 1.74 -17.15
N SER A 11 -6.11 1.87 -16.45
CA SER A 11 -4.87 1.34 -16.94
C SER A 11 -4.41 0.11 -16.19
N THR A 12 -5.23 -0.39 -15.28
CA THR A 12 -4.86 -1.56 -14.51
C THR A 12 -4.93 -2.79 -15.39
N SER A 13 -3.89 -3.58 -15.33
CA SER A 13 -3.83 -4.81 -16.11
C SER A 13 -3.64 -5.97 -15.15
N MET A 14 -4.46 -6.99 -15.27
CA MET A 14 -4.36 -8.16 -14.42
C MET A 14 -4.17 -9.38 -15.27
N PRO A 15 -3.06 -10.07 -15.09
CA PRO A 15 -2.78 -11.25 -15.91
C PRO A 15 -3.52 -12.49 -15.48
N PHE A 16 -4.41 -12.41 -14.52
CA PHE A 16 -5.13 -13.56 -14.03
C PHE A 16 -6.57 -13.17 -13.73
N LEU A 17 -7.41 -14.18 -13.61
CA LEU A 17 -8.80 -13.94 -13.23
C LEU A 17 -8.87 -13.78 -11.73
N VAL A 18 -9.61 -12.79 -11.30
CA VAL A 18 -9.78 -12.52 -9.89
C VAL A 18 -10.88 -13.37 -9.29
N GLU A 19 -11.82 -13.79 -10.12
CA GLU A 19 -13.01 -14.48 -9.65
C GLU A 19 -12.66 -15.72 -8.83
N GLY A 20 -13.14 -15.77 -7.58
CA GLY A 20 -12.98 -16.93 -6.74
C GLY A 20 -11.59 -17.12 -6.15
N ARG A 21 -10.71 -16.17 -6.34
CA ARG A 21 -9.34 -16.33 -5.85
C ARG A 21 -9.13 -15.61 -4.54
N ASP A 22 -8.14 -16.09 -3.79
CA ASP A 22 -7.70 -15.42 -2.58
C ASP A 22 -6.60 -14.46 -3.00
N VAL A 23 -6.78 -13.19 -2.73
CA VAL A 23 -5.89 -12.16 -3.24
C VAL A 23 -5.22 -11.45 -2.07
N ILE A 24 -3.97 -11.08 -2.25
CA ILE A 24 -3.26 -10.26 -1.27
C ILE A 24 -2.84 -8.99 -1.98
N LEU A 25 -3.30 -7.85 -1.44
CA LEU A 25 -2.84 -6.56 -1.92
C LEU A 25 -1.59 -6.20 -1.13
N VAL A 26 -0.60 -5.68 -1.82
CA VAL A 26 0.67 -5.36 -1.21
C VAL A 26 0.99 -3.90 -1.45
N ASP A 27 1.38 -3.19 -0.40
CA ASP A 27 1.83 -1.82 -0.55
C ASP A 27 2.99 -1.58 0.42
N ASP A 28 3.73 -0.51 0.21
CA ASP A 28 4.86 -0.23 1.08
C ASP A 28 4.42 0.49 2.35
N VAL A 29 3.62 1.53 2.24
CA VAL A 29 3.22 2.32 3.40
C VAL A 29 1.72 2.50 3.43
N LEU A 30 1.11 2.12 4.54
CA LEU A 30 -0.31 2.36 4.75
C LEU A 30 -0.46 3.64 5.56
N PHE A 31 -1.11 4.61 5.00
CA PHE A 31 -1.28 5.91 5.64
C PHE A 31 -2.77 6.17 5.85
N THR A 32 -3.41 6.91 4.96
CA THR A 32 -4.81 7.24 5.12
C THR A 32 -5.73 6.09 4.71
N GLY A 33 -5.25 5.20 3.87
CA GLY A 33 -6.04 4.13 3.31
C GLY A 33 -6.56 4.41 1.92
N ARG A 34 -6.33 5.62 1.40
CA ARG A 34 -6.90 5.99 0.11
C ARG A 34 -6.29 5.22 -1.04
N THR A 35 -5.00 4.97 -1.01
CA THR A 35 -4.34 4.20 -2.06
C THR A 35 -4.87 2.77 -2.08
N ILE A 36 -5.07 2.20 -0.90
CA ILE A 36 -5.58 0.85 -0.80
C ILE A 36 -7.02 0.78 -1.29
N ARG A 37 -7.82 1.80 -1.01
CA ARG A 37 -9.18 1.84 -1.49
C ARG A 37 -9.21 1.86 -3.01
N ALA A 38 -8.31 2.64 -3.62
CA ALA A 38 -8.23 2.69 -5.06
C ALA A 38 -7.82 1.32 -5.62
N GLY A 39 -6.89 0.65 -4.96
CA GLY A 39 -6.47 -0.68 -5.36
C GLY A 39 -7.60 -1.70 -5.28
N LEU A 40 -8.39 -1.61 -4.21
CA LEU A 40 -9.54 -2.50 -4.06
C LEU A 40 -10.56 -2.25 -5.14
N ASP A 41 -10.83 -0.99 -5.45
CA ASP A 41 -11.80 -0.68 -6.49
C ASP A 41 -11.33 -1.23 -7.84
N ALA A 42 -10.06 -1.10 -8.14
CA ALA A 42 -9.52 -1.62 -9.40
C ALA A 42 -9.62 -3.15 -9.43
N LEU A 43 -9.33 -3.79 -8.29
CA LEU A 43 -9.40 -5.23 -8.22
C LEU A 43 -10.83 -5.73 -8.42
N LEU A 44 -11.78 -5.11 -7.74
CA LEU A 44 -13.16 -5.56 -7.79
C LEU A 44 -13.82 -5.28 -9.13
N ALA A 45 -13.23 -4.42 -9.94
CA ALA A 45 -13.71 -4.22 -11.29
C ALA A 45 -13.40 -5.41 -12.19
N HIS A 46 -12.50 -6.30 -11.75
CA HIS A 46 -12.09 -7.45 -12.57
C HIS A 46 -12.71 -8.77 -12.12
N GLY A 47 -13.56 -8.74 -11.10
CA GLY A 47 -14.24 -9.95 -10.69
C GLY A 47 -14.52 -9.94 -9.20
N ARG A 48 -15.01 -11.06 -8.71
CA ARG A 48 -15.36 -11.19 -7.31
C ARG A 48 -14.39 -12.17 -6.66
N PRO A 49 -13.40 -11.67 -5.93
CA PRO A 49 -12.45 -12.57 -5.26
C PRO A 49 -13.11 -13.29 -4.10
N ASN A 50 -12.54 -14.42 -3.72
CA ASN A 50 -13.01 -15.17 -2.58
C ASN A 50 -12.63 -14.42 -1.30
N SER A 51 -11.46 -13.83 -1.26
CA SER A 51 -11.03 -13.01 -0.13
C SER A 51 -9.95 -12.05 -0.61
N VAL A 52 -9.79 -10.95 0.12
CA VAL A 52 -8.73 -9.99 -0.14
C VAL A 52 -8.10 -9.65 1.20
N LYS A 53 -6.79 -9.81 1.29
CA LYS A 53 -6.05 -9.44 2.47
C LYS A 53 -5.04 -8.38 2.09
N LEU A 54 -4.59 -7.62 3.07
CA LEU A 54 -3.67 -6.52 2.83
C LEU A 54 -2.37 -6.77 3.57
N LEU A 55 -1.27 -6.61 2.87
CA LEU A 55 0.05 -6.70 3.44
C LEU A 55 0.77 -5.38 3.20
N VAL A 56 1.30 -4.76 4.25
CA VAL A 56 2.04 -3.51 4.12
C VAL A 56 3.37 -3.65 4.84
N LEU A 57 4.37 -2.97 4.33
CA LEU A 57 5.66 -2.96 4.97
C LEU A 57 5.61 -2.09 6.23
N VAL A 58 4.99 -0.94 6.13
CA VAL A 58 4.90 0.00 7.25
C VAL A 58 3.46 0.46 7.41
N ASP A 59 2.94 0.38 8.63
CA ASP A 59 1.62 0.88 8.96
C ASP A 59 1.82 2.13 9.81
N ARG A 60 1.42 3.30 9.28
CA ARG A 60 1.46 4.56 10.02
C ARG A 60 0.14 4.66 10.78
N ARG A 61 0.15 4.30 12.04
CA ARG A 61 -1.05 4.27 12.83
C ARG A 61 -1.56 5.67 13.11
N PHE A 62 -2.85 5.77 13.41
CA PHE A 62 -3.51 7.01 13.82
C PHE A 62 -3.67 8.04 12.70
N GLN A 63 -3.38 7.65 11.46
CA GLN A 63 -3.53 8.57 10.35
C GLN A 63 -4.57 8.09 9.35
N ARG A 64 -5.38 7.12 9.75
CA ARG A 64 -6.31 6.50 8.82
C ARG A 64 -7.49 7.40 8.55
N GLU A 65 -7.89 7.52 7.30
CA GLU A 65 -9.10 8.23 6.92
C GLU A 65 -10.19 7.26 6.50
N LEU A 66 -9.81 6.05 6.14
CA LEU A 66 -10.77 5.02 5.76
C LEU A 66 -10.58 3.82 6.68
N PRO A 67 -11.64 3.04 6.92
CA PRO A 67 -11.55 1.91 7.85
C PRO A 67 -10.87 0.70 7.22
N ILE A 68 -9.61 0.82 6.97
CA ILE A 68 -8.81 -0.21 6.32
C ILE A 68 -7.74 -0.67 7.28
N GLU A 69 -7.65 -1.98 7.50
CA GLU A 69 -6.66 -2.55 8.40
C GLU A 69 -5.90 -3.66 7.70
N PRO A 70 -4.59 -3.70 7.84
CA PRO A 70 -3.81 -4.74 7.19
C PRO A 70 -3.86 -6.03 8.01
N GLN A 71 -3.78 -7.16 7.32
CA GLN A 71 -3.67 -8.45 7.97
C GLN A 71 -2.22 -8.81 8.22
N PHE A 72 -1.31 -8.29 7.41
CA PHE A 72 0.11 -8.57 7.56
C PHE A 72 0.87 -7.26 7.58
N ILE A 73 1.69 -7.03 8.60
CA ILE A 73 2.38 -5.76 8.79
C ILE A 73 3.85 -6.03 9.06
N GLY A 74 4.71 -5.34 8.37
CA GLY A 74 6.13 -5.42 8.68
C GLY A 74 6.46 -4.65 9.94
N LYS A 75 6.00 -3.40 10.01
CA LYS A 75 6.26 -2.55 11.18
C LYS A 75 5.18 -1.52 11.33
N SER A 76 4.70 -1.33 12.56
CA SER A 76 3.76 -0.26 12.87
C SER A 76 4.50 0.89 13.50
N ILE A 77 4.20 2.09 13.10
CA ILE A 77 4.82 3.27 13.67
C ILE A 77 3.78 4.30 14.00
N ASP A 78 4.10 5.16 14.95
CA ASP A 78 3.24 6.27 15.32
C ASP A 78 3.87 7.52 14.73
N SER A 79 3.14 8.20 13.87
CA SER A 79 3.66 9.40 13.24
C SER A 79 2.55 10.43 13.23
N ILE A 80 2.94 11.69 13.07
CA ILE A 80 1.97 12.76 13.00
C ILE A 80 1.89 13.25 11.57
N ASP A 81 0.85 14.05 11.29
CA ASP A 81 0.53 14.42 9.93
C ASP A 81 1.67 14.98 9.12
N TRP A 82 2.49 15.83 9.71
CA TRP A 82 3.52 16.47 8.94
C TRP A 82 4.79 15.62 8.80
N GLN A 83 4.80 14.44 9.38
CA GLN A 83 5.93 13.55 9.19
C GLN A 83 5.73 12.73 7.93
N TYR A 84 6.80 12.26 7.36
CA TYR A 84 6.78 11.58 6.09
C TYR A 84 7.58 10.29 6.21
N VAL A 85 7.05 9.22 5.69
CA VAL A 85 7.73 7.93 5.68
C VAL A 85 8.23 7.67 4.28
N LYS A 86 9.54 7.45 4.17
CA LYS A 86 10.15 7.18 2.88
C LYS A 86 10.71 5.77 2.88
N VAL A 87 10.38 4.99 1.87
CA VAL A 87 10.89 3.65 1.70
C VAL A 87 11.85 3.68 0.54
N GLU A 88 13.08 3.25 0.77
CA GLU A 88 14.10 3.21 -0.27
C GLU A 88 14.37 1.78 -0.65
N TRP A 89 14.22 1.49 -1.94
CA TRP A 89 14.45 0.16 -2.47
C TRP A 89 15.74 0.18 -3.27
N ASN A 90 16.43 -0.93 -3.24
CA ASN A 90 17.69 -1.06 -3.96
C ASN A 90 17.66 -2.36 -4.72
N GLU A 91 18.05 -2.33 -5.99
CA GLU A 91 18.00 -3.54 -6.79
C GLU A 91 18.87 -4.65 -6.24
N SER A 92 20.00 -4.29 -5.62
CA SER A 92 20.87 -5.30 -5.04
C SER A 92 20.31 -5.80 -3.72
N LYS A 93 19.31 -5.13 -3.18
CA LYS A 93 18.66 -5.47 -1.92
C LYS A 93 19.60 -5.34 -0.75
N GLU A 94 20.61 -4.50 -0.89
CA GLU A 94 21.53 -4.31 0.20
C GLU A 94 21.32 -3.06 0.99
N ASN A 95 20.74 -2.03 0.44
CA ASN A 95 20.59 -0.79 1.16
C ASN A 95 19.15 -0.33 1.21
N CYS A 96 18.24 -1.30 1.23
CA CYS A 96 16.84 -0.97 1.37
C CYS A 96 16.59 -0.52 2.80
N ARG A 97 15.78 0.53 2.94
CA ARG A 97 15.52 1.05 4.28
C ARG A 97 14.25 1.86 4.31
N VAL A 98 13.77 2.09 5.51
CA VAL A 98 12.59 2.89 5.76
C VAL A 98 13.01 4.02 6.68
N MET A 99 12.63 5.24 6.32
CA MET A 99 13.00 6.40 7.10
C MET A 99 11.78 7.20 7.46
N LEU A 100 11.77 7.75 8.68
CA LEU A 100 10.74 8.68 9.10
C LEU A 100 11.38 10.06 9.07
N LEU A 101 10.82 10.94 8.27
CA LEU A 101 11.36 12.27 8.09
C LEU A 101 10.45 13.30 8.70
N ASN A 102 11.03 14.36 9.23
CA ASN A 102 10.23 15.39 9.89
C ASN A 102 9.66 16.40 8.92
N GLU A 103 10.14 16.42 7.71
CA GLU A 103 9.51 17.27 6.74
C GLU A 103 9.52 16.58 5.43
N LYS A 104 8.51 16.87 4.63
CA LYS A 104 8.34 16.22 3.37
C LYS A 104 9.39 16.69 2.40
N PRO A 105 10.08 15.80 1.73
CA PRO A 105 11.11 16.22 0.78
C PRO A 105 10.47 16.86 -0.43
N GLU A 106 11.21 17.74 -1.04
CA GLU A 106 10.69 18.42 -2.21
C GLU A 106 10.91 17.66 -3.49
#